data_89a347affd2623965bf20af0092e4305
#
_entry.id   89a347affd2623965bf20af0092e4305
#
_cell.length_a   1.000
_cell.length_b   1.000
_cell.length_c   1.000
_cell.angle_alpha   90.00
_cell.angle_beta   90.00
_cell.angle_gamma   90.00
#
_symmetry.space_group_name_H-M   'P 1'
#
loop_
_entity.id
_entity.type
_entity.pdbx_description
1 polymer ?
#
loop_
_entity_poly.entity_id
_entity_poly.type
_entity_poly.pdbx_seq_one_letter_code
_entity_poly.pdbx_strand_id
1 'polypeptide(L)'
;MTIQGLVLGHFEQCEVRKISARDTNKFVLLCDGTQAPFVSVVEIFDEGGQTPPNEHAEAFEYFYVLEGEGTAIVGEAETDIRKGSFFVVPPGNNHQVRNTGAGRLYVLTTMVPDEKFSDLIKAGPAASLDEEDLRVLSGARPAGAGTFA
;
A
#
# COMPACT_ATOMS: atom_id res chain seq x y z
N MET A 1 20.65 -19.60 -13.87
CA MET A 1 19.96 -19.02 -15.06
C MET A 1 19.40 -17.65 -14.69
N THR A 2 19.71 -16.65 -15.48
CA THR A 2 19.21 -15.29 -15.28
C THR A 2 17.99 -15.06 -16.17
N ILE A 3 16.88 -14.62 -15.59
CA ILE A 3 15.70 -14.26 -16.33
C ILE A 3 15.69 -12.73 -16.49
N GLN A 4 15.78 -12.25 -17.73
CA GLN A 4 15.76 -10.81 -18.00
C GLN A 4 14.41 -10.23 -17.59
N GLY A 5 14.43 -9.11 -16.86
CA GLY A 5 13.22 -8.42 -16.40
C GLY A 5 12.52 -9.07 -15.22
N LEU A 6 13.09 -10.13 -14.65
CA LEU A 6 12.54 -10.72 -13.43
C LEU A 6 12.71 -9.77 -12.25
N VAL A 7 11.61 -9.49 -11.56
CA VAL A 7 11.60 -8.82 -10.25
C VAL A 7 11.28 -9.87 -9.21
N LEU A 8 12.21 -10.13 -8.30
CA LEU A 8 12.06 -11.12 -7.24
C LEU A 8 12.74 -10.58 -5.99
N GLY A 9 12.04 -10.63 -4.88
CA GLY A 9 12.59 -10.14 -3.63
C GLY A 9 11.67 -10.47 -2.45
N HIS A 10 12.04 -9.92 -1.32
CA HIS A 10 11.28 -10.00 -0.09
C HIS A 10 11.05 -8.59 0.42
N PHE A 11 9.91 -8.33 1.06
CA PHE A 11 9.55 -6.97 1.50
C PHE A 11 10.61 -6.34 2.41
N GLU A 12 11.33 -7.14 3.19
CA GLU A 12 12.40 -6.65 4.07
C GLU A 12 13.59 -6.04 3.31
N GLN A 13 13.73 -6.35 2.03
CA GLN A 13 14.80 -5.83 1.17
C GLN A 13 14.37 -4.59 0.37
N CYS A 14 13.10 -4.21 0.47
CA CYS A 14 12.53 -3.12 -0.30
C CYS A 14 12.80 -1.77 0.35
N GLU A 15 12.87 -0.72 -0.48
CA GLU A 15 12.86 0.65 0.02
C GLU A 15 11.56 0.93 0.75
N VAL A 16 11.65 1.65 1.87
CA VAL A 16 10.50 2.17 2.60
C VAL A 16 10.63 3.69 2.63
N ARG A 17 9.61 4.37 2.17
CA ARG A 17 9.58 5.82 2.01
C ARG A 17 8.26 6.42 2.46
N LYS A 18 8.29 7.70 2.82
CA LYS A 18 7.10 8.56 2.93
C LYS A 18 7.10 9.53 1.76
N ILE A 19 5.94 10.04 1.36
CA ILE A 19 5.86 11.11 0.34
C ILE A 19 6.46 12.40 0.90
N SER A 20 6.20 12.69 2.17
CA SER A 20 6.77 13.83 2.89
C SER A 20 7.02 13.46 4.36
N ALA A 21 7.78 14.29 5.06
CA ALA A 21 8.03 14.07 6.48
C ALA A 21 6.77 14.10 7.36
N ARG A 22 5.71 14.73 6.89
CA ARG A 22 4.41 14.85 7.60
C ARG A 22 3.39 13.80 7.16
N ASP A 23 3.76 12.93 6.24
CA ASP A 23 2.85 11.89 5.76
C ASP A 23 2.46 10.96 6.91
N THR A 24 1.18 10.65 6.99
CA THR A 24 0.64 9.65 7.93
C THR A 24 0.87 8.22 7.45
N ASN A 25 1.32 8.08 6.21
CA ASN A 25 1.48 6.80 5.54
C ASN A 25 2.95 6.58 5.17
N LYS A 26 3.35 5.33 5.11
CA LYS A 26 4.63 4.93 4.52
C LYS A 26 4.41 3.84 3.48
N PHE A 27 5.33 3.75 2.54
CA PHE A 27 5.23 2.89 1.38
C PHE A 27 6.39 1.92 1.33
N VAL A 28 6.10 0.63 1.26
CA VAL A 28 7.06 -0.41 0.94
C VAL A 28 7.01 -0.61 -0.57
N LEU A 29 8.07 -0.22 -1.27
CA LEU A 29 8.12 -0.24 -2.74
C LEU A 29 8.51 -1.64 -3.24
N LEU A 30 7.52 -2.44 -3.64
CA LEU A 30 7.73 -3.81 -4.10
C LEU A 30 8.22 -3.87 -5.53
N CYS A 31 7.65 -3.04 -6.40
CA CYS A 31 8.02 -2.96 -7.80
C CYS A 31 7.77 -1.54 -8.28
N ASP A 32 8.72 -0.97 -8.99
CA ASP A 32 8.58 0.37 -9.54
C ASP A 32 8.41 0.37 -11.07
N GLY A 33 8.01 1.53 -11.61
CA GLY A 33 7.73 1.69 -13.03
C GLY A 33 8.94 1.55 -13.94
N THR A 34 10.18 1.51 -13.40
CA THR A 34 11.39 1.24 -14.19
C THR A 34 11.65 -0.26 -14.35
N GLN A 35 11.09 -1.08 -13.46
CA GLN A 35 11.25 -2.53 -13.44
C GLN A 35 10.15 -3.23 -14.23
N ALA A 36 8.93 -2.69 -14.18
CA ALA A 36 7.75 -3.24 -14.86
C ALA A 36 6.81 -2.08 -15.26
N PRO A 37 5.85 -2.29 -16.17
CA PRO A 37 4.94 -1.22 -16.58
C PRO A 37 3.85 -0.92 -15.54
N PHE A 38 4.16 -1.07 -14.27
CA PHE A 38 3.26 -0.77 -13.15
C PHE A 38 4.08 -0.49 -11.90
N VAL A 39 3.44 0.06 -10.88
CA VAL A 39 4.00 0.19 -9.54
C VAL A 39 3.17 -0.63 -8.56
N SER A 40 3.84 -1.34 -7.67
CA SER A 40 3.18 -2.09 -6.59
C SER A 40 3.85 -1.76 -5.26
N VAL A 41 3.03 -1.41 -4.28
CA VAL A 41 3.47 -0.99 -2.95
C VAL A 41 2.60 -1.65 -1.88
N VAL A 42 3.16 -1.77 -0.69
CA VAL A 42 2.33 -1.88 0.52
C VAL A 42 2.30 -0.50 1.16
N GLU A 43 1.13 0.09 1.25
CA GLU A 43 0.89 1.34 1.95
C GLU A 43 0.45 1.05 3.38
N ILE A 44 1.16 1.63 4.33
CA ILE A 44 0.90 1.44 5.76
C ILE A 44 0.44 2.77 6.33
N PHE A 45 -0.80 2.81 6.78
CA PHE A 45 -1.44 3.99 7.34
C PHE A 45 -1.34 3.96 8.85
N ASP A 46 -0.84 5.02 9.45
CA ASP A 46 -0.97 5.21 10.90
C ASP A 46 -2.45 5.28 11.30
N GLU A 47 -2.75 5.06 12.56
CA GLU A 47 -4.11 5.25 13.06
C GLU A 47 -4.57 6.68 12.77
N GLY A 48 -5.75 6.81 12.14
CA GLY A 48 -6.27 8.09 11.67
C GLY A 48 -5.63 8.62 10.38
N GLY A 49 -4.70 7.88 9.79
CA GLY A 49 -4.03 8.25 8.54
C GLY A 49 -4.96 8.18 7.33
N GLN A 50 -4.58 8.89 6.28
CA GLN A 50 -5.37 8.93 5.05
C GLN A 50 -4.50 9.32 3.86
N THR A 51 -4.93 8.91 2.66
CA THR A 51 -4.40 9.48 1.43
C THR A 51 -5.05 10.84 1.17
N PRO A 52 -4.38 11.77 0.47
CA PRO A 52 -5.09 12.90 -0.09
C PRO A 52 -6.08 12.38 -1.16
N PRO A 53 -7.19 13.10 -1.41
CA PRO A 53 -8.02 12.81 -2.57
C PRO A 53 -7.19 12.94 -3.84
N ASN A 54 -7.25 11.94 -4.72
CA ASN A 54 -6.51 11.96 -5.98
C ASN A 54 -7.28 11.27 -7.11
N GLU A 55 -6.81 11.51 -8.31
CA GLU A 55 -7.41 11.01 -9.54
C GLU A 55 -6.28 10.73 -10.53
N HIS A 56 -6.38 9.61 -11.26
CA HIS A 56 -5.39 9.23 -12.26
C HIS A 56 -5.99 9.36 -13.67
N ALA A 57 -5.22 9.94 -14.60
CA ALA A 57 -5.70 10.17 -15.95
C ALA A 57 -5.83 8.87 -16.75
N GLU A 58 -4.89 7.94 -16.57
CA GLU A 58 -4.80 6.71 -17.36
C GLU A 58 -4.74 5.44 -16.52
N ALA A 59 -4.28 5.53 -15.26
CA ALA A 59 -4.05 4.37 -14.43
C ALA A 59 -5.32 3.79 -13.82
N PHE A 60 -5.39 2.48 -13.84
CA PHE A 60 -6.22 1.72 -12.92
C PHE A 60 -5.44 1.54 -11.62
N GLU A 61 -6.11 1.66 -10.51
CA GLU A 61 -5.49 1.42 -9.20
C GLU A 61 -6.23 0.32 -8.47
N TYR A 62 -5.49 -0.75 -8.15
CA TYR A 62 -6.00 -1.92 -7.44
C TYR A 62 -5.58 -1.86 -5.98
N PHE A 63 -6.51 -2.14 -5.08
CA PHE A 63 -6.30 -2.15 -3.64
C PHE A 63 -6.74 -3.49 -3.06
N TYR A 64 -5.93 -4.01 -2.16
CA TYR A 64 -6.26 -5.20 -1.37
C TYR A 64 -5.85 -4.96 0.08
N VAL A 65 -6.79 -5.07 1.02
CA VAL A 65 -6.52 -4.85 2.44
C VAL A 65 -5.88 -6.09 3.05
N LEU A 66 -4.64 -5.95 3.49
CA LEU A 66 -3.86 -7.01 4.13
C LEU A 66 -4.19 -7.14 5.63
N GLU A 67 -4.40 -6.03 6.32
CA GLU A 67 -4.68 -5.97 7.75
C GLU A 67 -5.30 -4.62 8.11
N GLY A 68 -6.20 -4.63 9.08
CA GLY A 68 -6.84 -3.41 9.58
C GLY A 68 -8.20 -3.13 8.95
N GLU A 69 -8.75 -1.97 9.29
CA GLU A 69 -10.06 -1.52 8.83
C GLU A 69 -9.98 -0.06 8.39
N GLY A 70 -10.78 0.30 7.42
CA GLY A 70 -10.79 1.66 6.91
C GLY A 70 -12.05 1.97 6.12
N THR A 71 -12.00 3.08 5.40
CA THR A 71 -13.06 3.53 4.51
C THR A 71 -12.47 3.92 3.17
N ALA A 72 -13.02 3.38 2.09
CA ALA A 72 -12.71 3.78 0.73
C ALA A 72 -13.77 4.76 0.23
N ILE A 73 -13.34 5.86 -0.37
CA ILE A 73 -14.20 6.86 -0.98
C ILE A 73 -13.84 6.92 -2.46
N VAL A 74 -14.80 6.64 -3.34
CA VAL A 74 -14.61 6.70 -4.79
C VAL A 74 -15.76 7.52 -5.38
N GLY A 75 -15.45 8.70 -5.90
CA GLY A 75 -16.48 9.66 -6.29
C GLY A 75 -17.37 10.01 -5.09
N GLU A 76 -18.67 9.72 -5.20
CA GLU A 76 -19.63 9.91 -4.12
C GLU A 76 -19.88 8.64 -3.29
N ALA A 77 -19.32 7.51 -3.71
CA ALA A 77 -19.47 6.25 -2.99
C ALA A 77 -18.51 6.19 -1.81
N GLU A 78 -19.01 5.79 -0.66
CA GLU A 78 -18.23 5.57 0.56
C GLU A 78 -18.54 4.18 1.10
N THR A 79 -17.49 3.38 1.31
CA THR A 79 -17.63 1.98 1.68
C THR A 79 -16.60 1.60 2.74
N ASP A 80 -17.03 0.90 3.76
CA ASP A 80 -16.11 0.32 4.74
C ASP A 80 -15.30 -0.81 4.10
N ILE A 81 -14.01 -0.83 4.42
CA ILE A 81 -13.07 -1.85 3.98
C ILE A 81 -12.40 -2.50 5.20
N ARG A 82 -12.04 -3.75 5.05
CA ARG A 82 -11.39 -4.55 6.11
C ARG A 82 -10.47 -5.59 5.49
N LYS A 83 -9.73 -6.30 6.31
CA LYS A 83 -8.89 -7.41 5.85
C LYS A 83 -9.64 -8.31 4.86
N GLY A 84 -9.06 -8.49 3.68
CA GLY A 84 -9.65 -9.25 2.58
C GLY A 84 -10.53 -8.44 1.62
N SER A 85 -10.83 -7.18 1.93
CA SER A 85 -11.52 -6.29 0.98
C SER A 85 -10.60 -5.95 -0.19
N PHE A 86 -11.18 -5.84 -1.37
CA PHE A 86 -10.46 -5.35 -2.56
C PHE A 86 -11.36 -4.45 -3.37
N PHE A 87 -10.73 -3.53 -4.10
CA PHE A 87 -11.45 -2.68 -5.06
C PHE A 87 -10.49 -2.19 -6.13
N VAL A 88 -11.05 -1.83 -7.28
CA VAL A 88 -10.33 -1.28 -8.41
C VAL A 88 -10.94 0.06 -8.77
N VAL A 89 -10.11 1.09 -8.83
CA VAL A 89 -10.53 2.42 -9.24
C VAL A 89 -10.12 2.63 -10.70
N PRO A 90 -11.09 2.79 -11.62
CA PRO A 90 -10.79 3.11 -13.01
C PRO A 90 -10.23 4.53 -13.15
N PRO A 91 -9.53 4.83 -14.26
CA PRO A 91 -9.07 6.19 -14.55
C PRO A 91 -10.20 7.22 -14.47
N GLY A 92 -9.86 8.45 -14.09
CA GLY A 92 -10.79 9.56 -14.05
C GLY A 92 -11.74 9.59 -12.85
N ASN A 93 -11.52 8.75 -11.86
CA ASN A 93 -12.33 8.73 -10.64
C ASN A 93 -11.54 9.25 -9.45
N ASN A 94 -12.03 10.32 -8.85
CA ASN A 94 -11.45 10.84 -7.62
C ASN A 94 -11.65 9.82 -6.49
N HIS A 95 -10.61 9.54 -5.73
CA HIS A 95 -10.67 8.54 -4.67
C HIS A 95 -9.76 8.87 -3.50
N GLN A 96 -10.08 8.28 -2.36
CA GLN A 96 -9.35 8.43 -1.12
C GLN A 96 -9.51 7.17 -0.27
N VAL A 97 -8.47 6.82 0.47
CA VAL A 97 -8.53 5.77 1.50
C VAL A 97 -8.24 6.42 2.86
N ARG A 98 -9.05 6.08 3.85
CA ARG A 98 -8.87 6.51 5.24
C ARG A 98 -8.74 5.32 6.16
N ASN A 99 -7.82 5.41 7.09
CA ASN A 99 -7.75 4.47 8.20
C ASN A 99 -8.74 4.93 9.28
N THR A 100 -9.91 4.32 9.32
CA THR A 100 -10.98 4.60 10.27
C THR A 100 -11.10 3.56 11.38
N GLY A 101 -10.24 2.55 11.37
CA GLY A 101 -10.16 1.52 12.40
C GLY A 101 -9.25 1.91 13.56
N ALA A 102 -9.13 1.00 14.51
CA ALA A 102 -8.13 1.07 15.57
C ALA A 102 -6.83 0.43 15.08
N GLY A 103 -5.69 1.08 15.31
CA GLY A 103 -4.39 0.59 14.87
C GLY A 103 -4.10 0.93 13.42
N ARG A 104 -3.10 0.26 12.85
CA ARG A 104 -2.63 0.51 11.48
C ARG A 104 -3.48 -0.20 10.43
N LEU A 105 -3.53 0.42 9.25
CA LEU A 105 -4.13 -0.17 8.07
C LEU A 105 -3.03 -0.50 7.06
N TYR A 106 -3.03 -1.71 6.54
CA TYR A 106 -2.04 -2.22 5.57
C TYR A 106 -2.75 -2.56 4.28
N VAL A 107 -2.38 -1.90 3.19
CA VAL A 107 -3.04 -2.06 1.90
C VAL A 107 -2.01 -2.34 0.82
N LEU A 108 -2.19 -3.43 0.08
CA LEU A 108 -1.45 -3.65 -1.15
C LEU A 108 -2.10 -2.82 -2.25
N THR A 109 -1.31 -1.97 -2.88
CA THR A 109 -1.78 -1.06 -3.93
C THR A 109 -0.94 -1.27 -5.18
N THR A 110 -1.61 -1.43 -6.32
CA THR A 110 -0.95 -1.56 -7.63
C THR A 110 -1.60 -0.61 -8.62
N MET A 111 -0.77 0.23 -9.27
CA MET A 111 -1.22 1.15 -10.33
C MET A 111 -0.68 0.70 -11.68
N VAL A 112 -1.54 0.66 -12.67
CA VAL A 112 -1.20 0.26 -14.05
C VAL A 112 -1.76 1.30 -15.01
N PRO A 113 -0.90 2.10 -15.70
CA PRO A 113 0.55 2.22 -15.54
C PRO A 113 0.95 2.97 -14.27
N ASP A 114 2.26 3.10 -14.04
CA ASP A 114 2.84 3.77 -12.86
C ASP A 114 2.48 5.27 -12.75
N GLU A 115 2.36 5.98 -13.87
CA GLU A 115 2.10 7.44 -13.89
C GLU A 115 3.03 8.26 -12.98
N LYS A 116 4.29 7.86 -12.88
CA LYS A 116 5.33 8.51 -12.04
C LYS A 116 5.06 8.44 -10.52
N PHE A 117 4.17 7.57 -10.09
CA PHE A 117 3.91 7.40 -8.66
C PHE A 117 5.14 6.84 -7.93
N SER A 118 5.86 5.91 -8.56
CA SER A 118 7.12 5.40 -7.98
C SER A 118 8.18 6.50 -7.85
N ASP A 119 8.25 7.44 -8.80
CA ASP A 119 9.17 8.59 -8.70
C ASP A 119 8.81 9.49 -7.51
N LEU A 120 7.52 9.72 -7.30
CA LEU A 120 7.01 10.50 -6.16
C LEU A 120 7.41 9.85 -4.83
N ILE A 121 7.25 8.54 -4.71
CA ILE A 121 7.65 7.78 -3.52
C ILE A 121 9.16 7.88 -3.30
N LYS A 122 9.94 7.64 -4.34
CA LYS A 122 11.42 7.66 -4.26
C LYS A 122 12.00 9.03 -3.92
N ALA A 123 11.30 10.09 -4.26
CA ALA A 123 11.71 11.45 -3.91
C ALA A 123 11.47 11.80 -2.44
N GLY A 124 10.69 11.01 -1.73
CA GLY A 124 10.34 11.26 -0.34
C GLY A 124 11.40 10.78 0.65
N PRO A 125 11.26 11.16 1.92
CA PRO A 125 12.22 10.76 2.95
C PRO A 125 12.17 9.25 3.22
N ALA A 126 13.32 8.70 3.58
CA ALA A 126 13.43 7.30 3.98
C ALA A 126 12.63 7.04 5.26
N ALA A 127 12.02 5.88 5.33
CA ALA A 127 11.32 5.38 6.50
C ALA A 127 11.76 3.94 6.75
N SER A 128 11.29 3.34 7.82
CA SER A 128 11.61 1.96 8.18
C SER A 128 10.39 1.22 8.68
N LEU A 129 10.44 -0.10 8.61
CA LEU A 129 9.45 -0.99 9.19
C LEU A 129 9.81 -1.26 10.65
N ASP A 130 8.83 -1.20 11.54
CA ASP A 130 8.99 -1.58 12.92
C ASP A 130 8.53 -3.03 13.18
N GLU A 131 8.57 -3.47 14.44
CA GLU A 131 8.20 -4.84 14.80
C GLU A 131 6.78 -5.20 14.40
N GLU A 132 5.82 -4.27 14.55
CA GLU A 132 4.43 -4.50 14.16
C GLU A 132 4.30 -4.71 12.65
N ASP A 133 4.96 -3.86 11.88
CA ASP A 133 4.96 -3.96 10.41
C ASP A 133 5.55 -5.30 9.96
N LEU A 134 6.69 -5.68 10.53
CA LEU A 134 7.35 -6.94 10.19
C LEU A 134 6.47 -8.15 10.54
N ARG A 135 5.81 -8.11 11.68
CA ARG A 135 4.88 -9.16 12.10
C ARG A 135 3.70 -9.28 11.15
N VAL A 136 3.06 -8.16 10.81
CA VAL A 136 1.90 -8.16 9.92
C VAL A 136 2.28 -8.64 8.52
N LEU A 137 3.34 -8.08 7.94
CA LEU A 137 3.75 -8.41 6.57
C LEU A 137 4.31 -9.83 6.44
N SER A 138 4.93 -10.38 7.48
CA SER A 138 5.40 -11.76 7.48
C SER A 138 4.28 -12.77 7.71
N GLY A 139 3.09 -12.31 8.12
CA GLY A 139 1.99 -13.20 8.50
C GLY A 139 2.20 -13.92 9.83
N ALA A 140 3.16 -13.48 10.65
CA ALA A 140 3.41 -14.07 11.95
C ALA A 140 2.21 -13.85 12.89
N ARG A 141 1.91 -14.86 13.70
CA ARG A 141 0.82 -14.77 14.66
C ARG A 141 1.22 -13.89 15.84
N PRO A 142 0.24 -13.16 16.45
CA PRO A 142 0.47 -12.48 17.70
C PRO A 142 0.96 -13.46 18.77
N ALA A 143 1.79 -12.98 19.70
CA ALA A 143 2.21 -13.75 20.85
C ALA A 143 0.98 -14.24 21.63
N GLY A 144 0.95 -15.53 22.00
CA GLY A 144 -0.17 -16.15 22.71
C GLY A 144 -1.30 -16.68 21.83
N ALA A 145 -1.22 -16.53 20.50
CA ALA A 145 -2.14 -17.21 19.58
C ALA A 145 -1.87 -18.71 19.60
N GLY A 146 -2.96 -19.50 19.72
CA GLY A 146 -2.86 -20.95 19.72
C GLY A 146 -2.24 -21.50 18.44
N THR A 147 -1.56 -22.64 18.55
CA THR A 147 -1.09 -23.37 17.37
C THR A 147 -2.22 -24.19 16.79
N PHE A 148 -2.38 -24.15 15.46
CA PHE A 148 -3.21 -25.13 14.77
C PHE A 148 -2.43 -26.44 14.63
N ALA A 149 -3.05 -27.47 15.08
CA ALA A 149 -2.54 -28.81 14.82
C ALA A 149 -2.85 -29.22 13.39
#